data_5978e0dd52ef90f691937ddb484aad88
#
_entry.id   5978e0dd52ef90f691937ddb484aad88
#
_cell.length_a   1.000
_cell.length_b   1.000
_cell.length_c   1.000
_cell.angle_alpha   90.00
_cell.angle_beta   90.00
_cell.angle_gamma   90.00
#
_symmetry.space_group_name_H-M   'P 1'
#
loop_
_entity.id
_entity.type
_entity.pdbx_description
1 polymer ?
#
loop_
_entity_poly.entity_id
_entity_poly.type
_entity_poly.pdbx_seq_one_letter_code
_entity_poly.pdbx_strand_id
1 'polypeptide(L)'
;MKFLALLVLSAALLTSACGNNAAPDGEKVFRYGTPAYGIANENAGMDPHEAYQGWSAIRYGVGETLFKFDDAMQPQPWLAEKYEFINENTVKITLKDNIYFTSGNKMTGVAVKACLEDLISRHNRARVDLKITGITAEGQTVTITSAAKVPVLINYLCDPYGCIIDMSRGTGDDTKISGTGPFMVESLTPKEVVLVKNPDYYGGVPKTDRIIVSSITDGNTLALALQNGEIDAAQGLPYALLPLFKDSAAYKTSSTDTSRTFLAAFNFNTPALQDERVRRAIVTSLDKETFARVQLMGNGIAAAGPFPPNLPFGGAKVHAPAYNPQSARQLLAEAGWTDTDGDGYVDKDGQPLTLRWLTYSFRQELPLLAEAAQSWLKETGIRLEINPTDGYADFLRRGEWDIYTKAFVTAPTGDAQYYFTTHVLKESAYNSGNYYNPDTESLIGQLSSEFRPEKRTELAAAISRKLVDGSAFAYIAHLKMMLVMKSTVQGFAAHPCDYYEVTKDLSID
;
A
#
# COMPACT_ATOMS: atom_id res chain seq x y z
N MET A 1 17.98 58.41 61.39
CA MET A 1 16.72 57.82 60.92
C MET A 1 17.06 57.00 59.69
N LYS A 2 17.16 55.70 59.86
CA LYS A 2 17.50 54.75 58.76
C LYS A 2 16.28 53.89 58.47
N PHE A 3 15.72 54.00 57.28
CA PHE A 3 14.66 53.11 56.80
C PHE A 3 15.32 51.89 56.12
N LEU A 4 15.00 50.75 56.67
CA LEU A 4 15.40 49.44 56.14
C LEU A 4 14.28 48.96 55.16
N ALA A 5 14.59 48.85 53.87
CA ALA A 5 13.69 48.31 52.91
C ALA A 5 13.88 46.77 52.78
N LEU A 6 12.86 46.03 53.11
CA LEU A 6 12.80 44.55 52.96
C LEU A 6 12.46 44.22 51.53
N LEU A 7 13.39 43.61 50.82
CA LEU A 7 13.12 42.99 49.45
C LEU A 7 12.56 41.57 49.64
N VAL A 8 11.31 41.37 49.32
CA VAL A 8 10.71 40.06 49.24
C VAL A 8 10.95 39.50 47.84
N LEU A 9 11.81 38.50 47.75
CA LEU A 9 12.10 37.78 46.49
C LEU A 9 11.03 36.70 46.28
N SER A 10 10.08 36.97 45.37
CA SER A 10 9.08 35.95 44.94
C SER A 10 9.75 35.01 43.94
N ALA A 11 10.12 33.83 44.37
CA ALA A 11 10.49 32.73 43.47
C ALA A 11 9.24 32.17 42.81
N ALA A 12 9.01 32.57 41.56
CA ALA A 12 8.01 31.92 40.71
C ALA A 12 8.57 30.56 40.26
N LEU A 13 8.05 29.50 40.84
CA LEU A 13 8.23 28.12 40.33
C LEU A 13 7.55 28.04 38.99
N LEU A 14 8.31 28.07 37.91
CA LEU A 14 7.88 27.60 36.59
C LEU A 14 7.81 26.07 36.66
N THR A 15 6.65 25.54 37.01
CA THR A 15 6.32 24.14 36.73
C THR A 15 6.06 24.01 35.22
N SER A 16 7.05 23.50 34.51
CA SER A 16 6.85 22.98 33.14
C SER A 16 5.83 21.86 33.25
N ALA A 17 4.58 22.15 32.86
CA ALA A 17 3.57 21.16 32.66
C ALA A 17 3.94 20.36 31.39
N CYS A 18 4.74 19.31 31.54
CA CYS A 18 4.66 18.17 30.62
C CYS A 18 3.26 17.56 30.86
N GLY A 19 2.35 17.85 29.95
CA GLY A 19 1.03 17.24 29.97
C GLY A 19 1.16 15.72 29.80
N ASN A 20 1.25 15.00 30.90
CA ASN A 20 0.85 13.60 30.93
C ASN A 20 -0.67 13.61 30.71
N ASN A 21 -1.10 13.33 29.49
CA ASN A 21 -2.47 12.89 29.22
C ASN A 21 -2.62 11.46 29.78
N ALA A 22 -2.63 11.33 31.09
CA ALA A 22 -3.06 10.10 31.73
C ALA A 22 -4.56 9.96 31.42
N ALA A 23 -4.92 8.82 30.80
CA ALA A 23 -6.32 8.48 30.57
C ALA A 23 -7.09 8.48 31.91
N PRO A 24 -8.38 8.83 31.92
CA PRO A 24 -9.22 8.68 33.10
C PRO A 24 -9.14 7.26 33.63
N ASP A 25 -9.16 7.10 34.99
CA ASP A 25 -9.09 5.79 35.62
C ASP A 25 -10.16 4.86 35.04
N GLY A 26 -9.72 3.74 34.40
CA GLY A 26 -10.58 2.74 33.81
C GLY A 26 -10.82 2.87 32.30
N GLU A 27 -10.34 3.94 31.62
CA GLU A 27 -10.46 4.08 30.16
C GLU A 27 -9.50 3.10 29.44
N LYS A 28 -10.01 2.30 28.53
CA LYS A 28 -9.20 1.38 27.70
C LYS A 28 -8.63 2.12 26.51
N VAL A 29 -7.34 2.42 26.55
CA VAL A 29 -6.64 3.19 25.50
C VAL A 29 -5.65 2.29 24.76
N PHE A 30 -5.81 2.17 23.45
CA PHE A 30 -4.87 1.50 22.55
C PHE A 30 -3.97 2.52 21.85
N ARG A 31 -2.65 2.33 21.93
CA ARG A 31 -1.64 3.21 21.31
C ARG A 31 -0.94 2.47 20.19
N TYR A 32 -1.00 3.05 18.99
CA TYR A 32 -0.50 2.44 17.78
C TYR A 32 0.54 3.34 17.10
N GLY A 33 1.78 2.85 16.95
CA GLY A 33 2.86 3.54 16.24
C GLY A 33 3.00 3.01 14.82
N THR A 34 3.05 3.91 13.82
CA THR A 34 3.20 3.52 12.41
C THR A 34 3.83 4.63 11.57
N PRO A 35 4.72 4.31 10.59
CA PRO A 35 5.12 5.27 9.56
C PRO A 35 4.06 5.42 8.46
N ALA A 36 3.00 4.60 8.45
CA ALA A 36 2.01 4.57 7.39
C ALA A 36 1.02 5.74 7.43
N TYR A 37 0.87 6.42 8.58
CA TYR A 37 0.10 7.66 8.73
C TYR A 37 1.03 8.87 8.64
N GLY A 38 0.59 9.95 8.01
CA GLY A 38 1.29 11.23 8.00
C GLY A 38 1.44 11.85 6.60
N ILE A 39 2.01 13.05 6.56
CA ILE A 39 2.15 13.86 5.32
C ILE A 39 2.95 13.12 4.25
N ALA A 40 4.00 12.38 4.63
CA ALA A 40 4.85 11.67 3.67
C ALA A 40 4.11 10.62 2.84
N ASN A 41 2.96 10.13 3.32
CA ASN A 41 2.12 9.15 2.63
C ASN A 41 0.84 9.77 2.06
N GLU A 42 0.68 11.10 2.11
CA GLU A 42 -0.52 11.83 1.65
C GLU A 42 -1.83 11.33 2.29
N ASN A 43 -1.76 10.81 3.51
CA ASN A 43 -2.89 10.26 4.26
C ASN A 43 -3.05 10.85 5.65
N ALA A 44 -2.46 12.03 5.89
CA ALA A 44 -2.62 12.78 7.14
C ALA A 44 -3.97 13.49 7.19
N GLY A 45 -5.06 12.71 7.17
CA GLY A 45 -6.43 13.19 7.17
C GLY A 45 -7.42 12.03 7.21
N MET A 46 -8.71 12.34 7.16
CA MET A 46 -9.81 11.37 7.22
C MET A 46 -10.83 11.54 6.09
N ASP A 47 -10.67 12.56 5.21
CA ASP A 47 -11.56 12.74 4.05
C ASP A 47 -11.23 11.68 2.97
N PRO A 48 -12.11 10.66 2.76
CA PRO A 48 -11.81 9.58 1.84
C PRO A 48 -11.70 10.02 0.37
N HIS A 49 -12.23 11.20 0.04
CA HIS A 49 -12.20 11.74 -1.32
C HIS A 49 -10.96 12.60 -1.61
N GLU A 50 -10.02 12.68 -0.65
CA GLU A 50 -8.80 13.44 -0.78
C GLU A 50 -7.57 12.53 -0.74
N ALA A 51 -6.73 12.55 -1.79
CA ALA A 51 -5.48 11.80 -1.93
C ALA A 51 -5.60 10.33 -1.44
N TYR A 52 -4.83 9.92 -0.42
CA TYR A 52 -4.87 8.59 0.20
C TYR A 52 -5.52 8.59 1.60
N GLN A 53 -6.24 9.65 2.00
CA GLN A 53 -6.81 9.77 3.35
C GLN A 53 -7.91 8.72 3.63
N GLY A 54 -8.57 8.21 2.60
CA GLY A 54 -9.49 7.08 2.72
C GLY A 54 -8.86 5.84 3.38
N TRP A 55 -7.56 5.62 3.19
CA TRP A 55 -6.83 4.55 3.87
C TRP A 55 -6.81 4.75 5.38
N SER A 56 -6.60 5.97 5.84
CA SER A 56 -6.67 6.29 7.27
C SER A 56 -8.08 6.12 7.81
N ALA A 57 -9.09 6.59 7.09
CA ALA A 57 -10.49 6.47 7.51
C ALA A 57 -10.94 5.01 7.69
N ILE A 58 -10.62 4.12 6.74
CA ILE A 58 -10.95 2.70 6.81
C ILE A 58 -10.05 1.97 7.82
N ARG A 59 -8.72 2.17 7.74
CA ARG A 59 -7.74 1.46 8.57
C ARG A 59 -7.98 1.66 10.05
N TYR A 60 -8.34 2.87 10.42
CA TYR A 60 -8.56 3.22 11.83
C TYR A 60 -10.02 3.15 12.28
N GLY A 61 -10.90 2.57 11.44
CA GLY A 61 -12.27 2.26 11.81
C GLY A 61 -13.20 3.47 11.93
N VAL A 62 -12.91 4.57 11.23
CA VAL A 62 -13.80 5.76 11.18
C VAL A 62 -14.95 5.54 10.18
N GLY A 63 -14.67 4.91 9.05
CA GLY A 63 -15.65 4.68 8.02
C GLY A 63 -15.57 3.28 7.41
N GLU A 64 -16.52 2.99 6.55
CA GLU A 64 -16.70 1.70 5.89
C GLU A 64 -17.08 1.90 4.43
N THR A 65 -16.76 0.92 3.58
CA THR A 65 -17.13 0.88 2.16
C THR A 65 -18.39 0.04 1.92
N LEU A 66 -18.98 0.12 0.74
CA LEU A 66 -20.14 -0.71 0.39
C LEU A 66 -19.81 -2.21 0.44
N PHE A 67 -18.60 -2.57 0.02
CA PHE A 67 -18.06 -3.93 0.06
C PHE A 67 -16.67 -3.90 0.72
N LYS A 68 -16.21 -5.04 1.25
CA LYS A 68 -14.86 -5.21 1.81
C LYS A 68 -14.25 -6.48 1.29
N PHE A 69 -12.91 -6.59 1.35
CA PHE A 69 -12.22 -7.84 1.01
C PHE A 69 -12.22 -8.81 2.20
N ASP A 70 -12.35 -10.09 1.90
CA ASP A 70 -11.98 -11.17 2.82
C ASP A 70 -10.48 -11.47 2.75
N ASP A 71 -9.99 -12.45 3.55
CA ASP A 71 -8.58 -12.86 3.57
C ASP A 71 -8.08 -13.44 2.23
N ALA A 72 -8.98 -13.83 1.33
CA ALA A 72 -8.65 -14.26 -0.02
C ALA A 72 -8.74 -13.11 -1.05
N MET A 73 -8.88 -11.88 -0.59
CA MET A 73 -9.05 -10.68 -1.41
C MET A 73 -10.28 -10.72 -2.33
N GLN A 74 -11.35 -11.44 -1.91
CA GLN A 74 -12.62 -11.47 -2.63
C GLN A 74 -13.59 -10.48 -2.01
N PRO A 75 -14.31 -9.68 -2.84
CA PRO A 75 -15.30 -8.73 -2.35
C PRO A 75 -16.45 -9.41 -1.60
N GLN A 76 -16.74 -8.93 -0.41
CA GLN A 76 -17.87 -9.35 0.44
C GLN A 76 -18.76 -8.15 0.75
N PRO A 77 -20.08 -8.31 0.92
CA PRO A 77 -20.95 -7.24 1.38
C PRO A 77 -20.51 -6.68 2.73
N TRP A 78 -20.46 -5.33 2.86
CA TRP A 78 -20.19 -4.63 4.12
C TRP A 78 -21.35 -3.71 4.49
N LEU A 79 -21.42 -2.47 3.94
CA LEU A 79 -22.59 -1.60 4.06
C LEU A 79 -23.72 -2.02 3.10
N ALA A 80 -23.36 -2.63 1.96
CA ALA A 80 -24.30 -3.29 1.09
C ALA A 80 -24.77 -4.63 1.70
N GLU A 81 -26.01 -5.02 1.40
CA GLU A 81 -26.53 -6.36 1.65
C GLU A 81 -26.23 -7.29 0.46
N LYS A 82 -26.47 -6.79 -0.76
CA LYS A 82 -26.25 -7.52 -2.02
C LYS A 82 -26.14 -6.58 -3.19
N TYR A 83 -25.71 -7.13 -4.33
CA TYR A 83 -25.70 -6.45 -5.63
C TYR A 83 -26.16 -7.36 -6.76
N GLU A 84 -26.55 -6.76 -7.88
CA GLU A 84 -26.97 -7.42 -9.09
C GLU A 84 -26.54 -6.58 -10.30
N PHE A 85 -25.81 -7.16 -11.26
CA PHE A 85 -25.58 -6.53 -12.55
C PHE A 85 -26.85 -6.63 -13.41
N ILE A 86 -27.51 -5.50 -13.66
CA ILE A 86 -28.66 -5.40 -14.56
C ILE A 86 -28.23 -5.59 -16.01
N ASN A 87 -27.05 -5.10 -16.34
CA ASN A 87 -26.32 -5.31 -17.59
C ASN A 87 -24.83 -5.02 -17.36
N GLU A 88 -24.00 -5.12 -18.41
CA GLU A 88 -22.54 -4.97 -18.31
C GLU A 88 -22.07 -3.56 -17.85
N ASN A 89 -22.96 -2.57 -17.88
CA ASN A 89 -22.65 -1.19 -17.52
C ASN A 89 -23.42 -0.70 -16.29
N THR A 90 -24.38 -1.48 -15.77
CA THR A 90 -25.29 -1.04 -14.71
C THR A 90 -25.38 -2.07 -13.60
N VAL A 91 -25.09 -1.65 -12.38
CA VAL A 91 -25.22 -2.46 -11.17
C VAL A 91 -26.26 -1.84 -10.22
N LYS A 92 -27.12 -2.69 -9.67
CA LYS A 92 -28.05 -2.36 -8.60
C LYS A 92 -27.51 -2.88 -7.29
N ILE A 93 -27.39 -2.02 -6.28
CA ILE A 93 -26.89 -2.33 -4.95
C ILE A 93 -27.99 -2.11 -3.94
N THR A 94 -28.31 -3.11 -3.14
CA THR A 94 -29.20 -3.01 -1.99
C THR A 94 -28.36 -2.77 -0.74
N LEU A 95 -28.66 -1.70 -0.01
CA LEU A 95 -27.99 -1.34 1.24
C LEU A 95 -28.61 -2.07 2.43
N LYS A 96 -27.82 -2.36 3.45
CA LYS A 96 -28.32 -2.79 4.76
C LYS A 96 -29.18 -1.67 5.36
N ASP A 97 -30.24 -2.06 6.04
CA ASP A 97 -31.06 -1.13 6.81
C ASP A 97 -30.46 -0.88 8.20
N ASN A 98 -30.98 0.14 8.91
CA ASN A 98 -30.61 0.48 10.28
C ASN A 98 -29.12 0.78 10.52
N ILE A 99 -28.42 1.30 9.51
CA ILE A 99 -27.09 1.87 9.65
C ILE A 99 -27.21 3.39 9.77
N TYR A 100 -26.48 3.95 10.74
CA TYR A 100 -26.41 5.38 11.01
C TYR A 100 -24.97 5.85 10.93
N PHE A 101 -24.79 7.05 10.41
CA PHE A 101 -23.52 7.77 10.51
C PHE A 101 -23.29 8.22 11.96
N THR A 102 -22.04 8.48 12.30
CA THR A 102 -21.69 9.04 13.63
C THR A 102 -22.29 10.43 13.89
N SER A 103 -22.81 11.10 12.86
CA SER A 103 -23.63 12.31 12.97
C SER A 103 -25.03 12.08 13.53
N GLY A 104 -25.49 10.82 13.60
CA GLY A 104 -26.86 10.43 13.93
C GLY A 104 -27.80 10.35 12.72
N ASN A 105 -27.37 10.76 11.51
CA ASN A 105 -28.19 10.65 10.31
C ASN A 105 -28.21 9.18 9.80
N LYS A 106 -29.36 8.73 9.31
CA LYS A 106 -29.51 7.41 8.72
C LYS A 106 -28.78 7.33 7.37
N MET A 107 -28.02 6.26 7.15
CA MET A 107 -27.44 5.93 5.84
C MET A 107 -28.54 5.42 4.90
N THR A 108 -28.94 6.23 3.95
CA THR A 108 -29.94 5.91 2.92
C THR A 108 -29.31 5.85 1.55
N GLY A 109 -30.02 5.30 0.54
CA GLY A 109 -29.55 5.34 -0.85
C GLY A 109 -29.25 6.75 -1.32
N VAL A 110 -30.00 7.77 -0.89
CA VAL A 110 -29.75 9.18 -1.23
C VAL A 110 -28.45 9.67 -0.61
N ALA A 111 -28.14 9.31 0.64
CA ALA A 111 -26.88 9.67 1.29
C ALA A 111 -25.68 9.01 0.59
N VAL A 112 -25.77 7.72 0.27
CA VAL A 112 -24.74 7.00 -0.49
C VAL A 112 -24.55 7.58 -1.88
N LYS A 113 -25.64 7.92 -2.59
CA LYS A 113 -25.56 8.61 -3.88
C LYS A 113 -24.80 9.92 -3.76
N ALA A 114 -25.12 10.78 -2.81
CA ALA A 114 -24.45 12.06 -2.60
C ALA A 114 -22.94 11.88 -2.33
N CYS A 115 -22.57 10.88 -1.50
CA CYS A 115 -21.18 10.55 -1.22
C CYS A 115 -20.43 10.08 -2.48
N LEU A 116 -21.00 9.17 -3.28
CA LEU A 116 -20.38 8.70 -4.51
C LEU A 116 -20.29 9.79 -5.60
N GLU A 117 -21.25 10.71 -5.68
CA GLU A 117 -21.19 11.84 -6.59
C GLU A 117 -20.07 12.82 -6.22
N ASP A 118 -19.87 13.11 -4.93
CA ASP A 118 -18.72 13.89 -4.45
C ASP A 118 -17.41 13.17 -4.75
N LEU A 119 -17.32 11.87 -4.47
CA LEU A 119 -16.15 11.04 -4.78
C LEU A 119 -15.72 11.19 -6.23
N ILE A 120 -16.61 10.95 -7.20
CA ILE A 120 -16.24 11.01 -8.62
C ILE A 120 -15.97 12.43 -9.11
N SER A 121 -16.45 13.45 -8.41
CA SER A 121 -16.15 14.85 -8.72
C SER A 121 -14.74 15.25 -8.31
N ARG A 122 -14.27 14.78 -7.16
CA ARG A 122 -13.02 15.21 -6.51
C ARG A 122 -11.87 14.23 -6.71
N HIS A 123 -12.11 12.93 -6.66
CA HIS A 123 -11.05 11.91 -6.63
C HIS A 123 -10.73 11.39 -8.05
N ASN A 124 -9.57 11.79 -8.60
CA ASN A 124 -9.19 11.46 -9.98
C ASN A 124 -9.13 9.94 -10.25
N ARG A 125 -8.54 9.14 -9.34
CA ARG A 125 -8.42 7.70 -9.50
C ARG A 125 -9.80 7.03 -9.50
N ALA A 126 -10.67 7.37 -8.56
CA ALA A 126 -12.04 6.83 -8.51
C ALA A 126 -12.83 7.11 -9.79
N ARG A 127 -12.70 8.32 -10.36
CA ARG A 127 -13.34 8.68 -11.63
C ARG A 127 -12.87 7.80 -12.79
N VAL A 128 -11.56 7.51 -12.86
CA VAL A 128 -10.96 6.66 -13.91
C VAL A 128 -11.33 5.19 -13.73
N ASP A 129 -11.33 4.71 -12.49
CA ASP A 129 -11.61 3.32 -12.15
C ASP A 129 -13.09 2.98 -12.34
N LEU A 130 -13.99 3.76 -11.74
CA LEU A 130 -15.44 3.50 -11.69
C LEU A 130 -16.16 3.88 -12.98
N LYS A 131 -15.67 4.89 -13.71
CA LYS A 131 -16.25 5.41 -14.96
C LYS A 131 -17.74 5.74 -14.83
N ILE A 132 -18.20 6.16 -13.66
CA ILE A 132 -19.61 6.43 -13.36
C ILE A 132 -20.11 7.60 -14.19
N THR A 133 -21.26 7.41 -14.84
CA THR A 133 -21.99 8.44 -15.60
C THR A 133 -23.34 8.79 -14.99
N GLY A 134 -23.85 7.93 -14.12
CA GLY A 134 -25.13 8.16 -13.47
C GLY A 134 -25.29 7.34 -12.21
N ILE A 135 -25.91 7.96 -11.19
CA ILE A 135 -26.29 7.30 -9.95
C ILE A 135 -27.74 7.66 -9.65
N THR A 136 -28.59 6.65 -9.46
CA THR A 136 -29.95 6.84 -8.97
C THR A 136 -30.12 6.15 -7.63
N ALA A 137 -31.03 6.66 -6.80
CA ALA A 137 -31.31 6.09 -5.48
C ALA A 137 -32.81 6.08 -5.18
N GLU A 138 -33.29 4.96 -4.63
CA GLU A 138 -34.67 4.80 -4.18
C GLU A 138 -34.67 3.96 -2.88
N GLY A 139 -35.09 4.57 -1.77
CA GLY A 139 -35.03 3.95 -0.44
C GLY A 139 -33.62 3.50 -0.09
N GLN A 140 -33.43 2.21 0.12
CA GLN A 140 -32.14 1.56 0.40
C GLN A 140 -31.51 0.93 -0.86
N THR A 141 -31.89 1.39 -2.04
CA THR A 141 -31.33 0.91 -3.31
C THR A 141 -30.57 2.02 -4.00
N VAL A 142 -29.36 1.71 -4.46
CA VAL A 142 -28.53 2.57 -5.30
C VAL A 142 -28.27 1.84 -6.63
N THR A 143 -28.48 2.51 -7.75
CA THR A 143 -28.15 2.01 -9.08
C THR A 143 -27.06 2.85 -9.69
N ILE A 144 -25.94 2.23 -10.06
CA ILE A 144 -24.77 2.87 -10.64
C ILE A 144 -24.68 2.48 -12.11
N THR A 145 -24.53 3.46 -12.99
CA THR A 145 -24.28 3.26 -14.43
C THR A 145 -22.90 3.82 -14.79
N SER A 146 -22.08 3.02 -15.47
CA SER A 146 -20.74 3.39 -15.94
C SER A 146 -20.72 3.62 -17.45
N ALA A 147 -19.82 4.50 -17.93
CA ALA A 147 -19.64 4.80 -19.35
C ALA A 147 -19.17 3.60 -20.19
N ALA A 148 -18.55 2.62 -19.55
CA ALA A 148 -18.02 1.42 -20.17
C ALA A 148 -18.25 0.20 -19.25
N LYS A 149 -17.98 -1.00 -19.78
CA LYS A 149 -17.95 -2.22 -18.94
C LYS A 149 -16.88 -2.09 -17.86
N VAL A 150 -17.27 -2.35 -16.63
CA VAL A 150 -16.35 -2.37 -15.48
C VAL A 150 -16.56 -3.68 -14.72
N PRO A 151 -15.96 -4.79 -15.19
CA PRO A 151 -16.12 -6.12 -14.58
C PRO A 151 -15.73 -6.18 -13.10
N VAL A 152 -14.81 -5.32 -12.68
CA VAL A 152 -14.26 -5.22 -11.33
C VAL A 152 -14.86 -4.05 -10.53
N LEU A 153 -16.05 -3.57 -10.89
CA LEU A 153 -16.70 -2.45 -10.22
C LEU A 153 -16.87 -2.70 -8.72
N ILE A 154 -17.28 -3.92 -8.34
CA ILE A 154 -17.45 -4.29 -6.93
C ILE A 154 -16.12 -4.29 -6.18
N ASN A 155 -15.03 -4.73 -6.83
CA ASN A 155 -13.68 -4.65 -6.27
C ASN A 155 -13.25 -3.19 -6.04
N TYR A 156 -13.54 -2.31 -6.99
CA TYR A 156 -13.27 -0.87 -6.84
C TYR A 156 -14.10 -0.21 -5.73
N LEU A 157 -15.31 -0.72 -5.47
CA LEU A 157 -16.13 -0.25 -4.35
C LEU A 157 -15.68 -0.78 -2.97
N CYS A 158 -14.64 -1.63 -2.92
CA CYS A 158 -13.92 -2.00 -1.70
C CYS A 158 -12.74 -1.05 -1.42
N ASP A 159 -12.29 -0.27 -2.42
CA ASP A 159 -11.13 0.62 -2.26
C ASP A 159 -11.46 1.73 -1.25
N PRO A 160 -10.51 2.12 -0.40
CA PRO A 160 -10.70 3.13 0.64
C PRO A 160 -11.26 4.48 0.19
N TYR A 161 -11.03 4.90 -1.07
CA TYR A 161 -11.70 6.09 -1.60
C TYR A 161 -13.23 5.96 -1.61
N GLY A 162 -13.75 4.73 -1.71
CA GLY A 162 -15.19 4.42 -1.67
C GLY A 162 -15.80 4.41 -0.27
N CYS A 163 -15.08 4.87 0.75
CA CYS A 163 -15.61 5.01 2.11
C CYS A 163 -16.84 5.93 2.12
N ILE A 164 -17.93 5.45 2.71
CA ILE A 164 -19.20 6.16 2.76
C ILE A 164 -19.25 7.07 3.98
N ILE A 165 -19.40 8.37 3.74
CA ILE A 165 -19.47 9.42 4.74
C ILE A 165 -20.73 10.27 4.57
N ASP A 166 -21.13 10.93 5.65
CA ASP A 166 -22.28 11.85 5.66
C ASP A 166 -21.91 13.21 5.05
N MET A 167 -22.27 13.40 3.80
CA MET A 167 -22.00 14.65 3.07
C MET A 167 -22.71 15.89 3.65
N SER A 168 -23.74 15.72 4.46
CA SER A 168 -24.43 16.84 5.11
C SER A 168 -23.57 17.57 6.16
N ARG A 169 -22.49 16.94 6.62
CA ARG A 169 -21.54 17.51 7.59
C ARG A 169 -20.41 18.29 6.91
N GLY A 170 -20.25 18.13 5.59
CA GLY A 170 -19.13 18.68 4.84
C GLY A 170 -17.84 17.90 5.00
N THR A 171 -16.82 18.21 4.20
CA THR A 171 -15.52 17.53 4.15
C THR A 171 -14.34 18.47 4.44
N GLY A 172 -14.59 19.75 4.73
CA GLY A 172 -13.52 20.74 4.95
C GLY A 172 -12.86 20.73 6.33
N ASP A 173 -13.27 19.81 7.21
CA ASP A 173 -12.73 19.64 8.55
C ASP A 173 -12.69 18.16 8.89
N ASP A 174 -11.50 17.56 8.87
CA ASP A 174 -11.29 16.13 9.10
C ASP A 174 -11.84 15.62 10.45
N THR A 175 -11.91 16.49 11.46
CA THR A 175 -12.48 16.14 12.77
C THR A 175 -14.01 16.01 12.73
N LYS A 176 -14.65 16.47 11.65
CA LYS A 176 -16.10 16.38 11.43
C LYS A 176 -16.48 15.30 10.44
N ILE A 177 -15.51 14.57 9.88
CA ILE A 177 -15.81 13.43 9.02
C ILE A 177 -16.69 12.44 9.81
N SER A 178 -17.85 12.19 9.28
CA SER A 178 -18.85 11.31 9.89
C SER A 178 -19.04 10.08 9.03
N GLY A 179 -18.36 9.01 9.39
CA GLY A 179 -18.50 7.68 8.77
C GLY A 179 -19.52 6.81 9.50
N THR A 180 -19.52 5.52 9.16
CA THR A 180 -20.40 4.50 9.77
C THR A 180 -19.65 3.59 10.74
N GLY A 181 -18.34 3.82 10.93
CA GLY A 181 -17.45 2.91 11.62
C GLY A 181 -17.56 2.87 13.14
N PRO A 182 -16.79 1.95 13.78
CA PRO A 182 -16.79 1.77 15.23
C PRO A 182 -16.14 2.91 16.02
N PHE A 183 -15.40 3.83 15.35
CA PHE A 183 -14.72 4.94 16.01
C PHE A 183 -15.01 6.28 15.34
N MET A 184 -14.85 7.36 16.10
CA MET A 184 -15.03 8.75 15.69
C MET A 184 -13.76 9.53 15.93
N VAL A 185 -13.46 10.51 15.07
CA VAL A 185 -12.31 11.40 15.25
C VAL A 185 -12.58 12.38 16.39
N GLU A 186 -11.72 12.38 17.39
CA GLU A 186 -11.72 13.40 18.46
C GLU A 186 -10.77 14.54 18.12
N SER A 187 -9.56 14.20 17.68
CA SER A 187 -8.57 15.17 17.22
C SER A 187 -7.64 14.57 16.17
N LEU A 188 -7.08 15.44 15.32
CA LEU A 188 -6.23 15.03 14.23
C LEU A 188 -5.15 16.07 13.97
N THR A 189 -3.92 15.59 13.81
CA THR A 189 -2.75 16.35 13.37
C THR A 189 -1.97 15.54 12.34
N PRO A 190 -1.02 16.11 11.60
CA PRO A 190 -0.15 15.33 10.71
C PRO A 190 0.70 14.24 11.39
N LYS A 191 0.80 14.28 12.73
CA LYS A 191 1.62 13.36 13.52
C LYS A 191 0.80 12.37 14.36
N GLU A 192 -0.46 12.66 14.59
CA GLU A 192 -1.28 11.88 15.52
C GLU A 192 -2.76 12.00 15.20
N VAL A 193 -3.47 10.91 15.36
CA VAL A 193 -4.93 10.83 15.34
C VAL A 193 -5.41 10.26 16.67
N VAL A 194 -6.37 10.93 17.29
CA VAL A 194 -7.07 10.44 18.48
C VAL A 194 -8.51 10.09 18.09
N LEU A 195 -8.89 8.86 18.37
CA LEU A 195 -10.22 8.34 18.08
C LEU A 195 -10.91 7.93 19.38
N VAL A 196 -12.22 8.12 19.43
CA VAL A 196 -13.09 7.65 20.51
C VAL A 196 -14.11 6.67 19.97
N LYS A 197 -14.56 5.73 20.80
CA LYS A 197 -15.54 4.73 20.38
C LYS A 197 -16.87 5.36 19.93
N ASN A 198 -17.49 4.79 18.94
CA ASN A 198 -18.89 5.03 18.56
C ASN A 198 -19.78 4.07 19.35
N PRO A 199 -20.50 4.53 20.38
CA PRO A 199 -21.33 3.66 21.21
C PRO A 199 -22.54 3.08 20.46
N ASP A 200 -22.96 3.75 19.39
CA ASP A 200 -24.12 3.41 18.57
C ASP A 200 -23.75 2.64 17.30
N TYR A 201 -22.51 2.10 17.25
CA TYR A 201 -22.06 1.33 16.09
C TYR A 201 -22.97 0.12 15.84
N TYR A 202 -23.52 0.00 14.63
CA TYR A 202 -24.49 -1.05 14.26
C TYR A 202 -23.93 -2.47 14.42
N GLY A 203 -22.59 -2.66 14.37
CA GLY A 203 -21.92 -3.93 14.57
C GLY A 203 -21.72 -4.33 16.03
N GLY A 204 -22.19 -3.51 16.97
CA GLY A 204 -22.04 -3.68 18.44
C GLY A 204 -20.97 -2.77 19.04
N VAL A 205 -21.03 -2.57 20.35
CA VAL A 205 -20.18 -1.62 21.08
C VAL A 205 -18.69 -2.01 20.97
N PRO A 206 -17.79 -1.09 20.56
CA PRO A 206 -16.36 -1.33 20.55
C PRO A 206 -15.81 -1.62 21.95
N LYS A 207 -14.83 -2.55 22.03
CA LYS A 207 -14.23 -3.00 23.31
C LYS A 207 -13.18 -2.02 23.85
N THR A 208 -12.60 -1.17 23.00
CA THR A 208 -11.64 -0.12 23.33
C THR A 208 -12.34 1.23 23.35
N ASP A 209 -12.02 2.08 24.34
CA ASP A 209 -12.67 3.38 24.48
C ASP A 209 -12.00 4.45 23.61
N ARG A 210 -10.67 4.40 23.52
CA ARG A 210 -9.85 5.39 22.83
C ARG A 210 -8.71 4.74 22.08
N ILE A 211 -8.39 5.29 20.89
CA ILE A 211 -7.25 4.87 20.08
C ILE A 211 -6.38 6.08 19.78
N ILE A 212 -5.08 5.94 19.94
CA ILE A 212 -4.10 6.95 19.59
C ILE A 212 -3.18 6.36 18.52
N VAL A 213 -3.23 6.90 17.31
CA VAL A 213 -2.34 6.51 16.21
C VAL A 213 -1.26 7.56 16.06
N SER A 214 -0.01 7.18 16.31
CA SER A 214 1.14 8.08 16.23
C SER A 214 1.98 7.80 14.98
N SER A 215 2.28 8.85 14.21
CA SER A 215 3.19 8.80 13.06
C SER A 215 4.63 8.74 13.55
N ILE A 216 5.26 7.57 13.48
CA ILE A 216 6.66 7.34 13.87
C ILE A 216 7.39 6.79 12.66
N THR A 217 8.13 7.65 11.96
CA THR A 217 8.81 7.30 10.69
C THR A 217 10.19 6.68 10.89
N ASP A 218 10.88 6.97 11.99
CA ASP A 218 12.15 6.34 12.33
C ASP A 218 11.94 4.97 12.98
N GLY A 219 12.46 3.94 12.35
CA GLY A 219 12.25 2.55 12.78
C GLY A 219 12.88 2.19 14.14
N ASN A 220 13.99 2.84 14.53
CA ASN A 220 14.59 2.63 15.86
C ASN A 220 13.74 3.28 16.94
N THR A 221 13.26 4.49 16.68
CA THR A 221 12.33 5.19 17.59
C THR A 221 11.04 4.39 17.76
N LEU A 222 10.50 3.82 16.68
CA LEU A 222 9.30 2.97 16.70
C LEU A 222 9.53 1.72 17.57
N ALA A 223 10.68 1.05 17.41
CA ALA A 223 11.04 -0.12 18.21
C ALA A 223 11.19 0.23 19.70
N LEU A 224 11.85 1.32 20.02
CA LEU A 224 12.03 1.80 21.39
C LEU A 224 10.69 2.16 22.05
N ALA A 225 9.80 2.85 21.32
CA ALA A 225 8.47 3.20 21.81
C ALA A 225 7.64 1.94 22.20
N LEU A 226 7.72 0.86 21.39
CA LEU A 226 7.08 -0.40 21.73
C LEU A 226 7.73 -1.10 22.92
N GLN A 227 9.07 -1.12 23.01
CA GLN A 227 9.79 -1.71 24.14
C GLN A 227 9.54 -0.98 25.46
N ASN A 228 9.50 0.35 25.43
CA ASN A 228 9.24 1.19 26.61
C ASN A 228 7.77 1.20 27.04
N GLY A 229 6.88 0.62 26.22
CA GLY A 229 5.44 0.60 26.50
C GLY A 229 4.72 1.91 26.20
N GLU A 230 5.35 2.83 25.47
CA GLU A 230 4.74 4.10 25.02
C GLU A 230 3.66 3.84 23.97
N ILE A 231 3.80 2.74 23.19
CA ILE A 231 2.80 2.20 22.28
C ILE A 231 2.52 0.72 22.59
N ASP A 232 1.36 0.24 22.19
CA ASP A 232 0.89 -1.13 22.42
C ASP A 232 1.09 -2.02 21.18
N ALA A 233 1.15 -1.39 19.99
CA ALA A 233 1.41 -2.07 18.73
C ALA A 233 2.21 -1.17 17.77
N ALA A 234 2.93 -1.82 16.84
CA ALA A 234 3.72 -1.18 15.81
C ALA A 234 3.51 -1.85 14.45
N GLN A 235 3.40 -1.04 13.40
CA GLN A 235 3.55 -1.44 12.01
C GLN A 235 4.80 -0.78 11.42
N GLY A 236 5.51 -1.51 10.54
CA GLY A 236 6.65 -0.93 9.82
C GLY A 236 7.97 -0.95 10.61
N LEU A 237 8.09 -1.82 11.60
CA LEU A 237 9.38 -2.10 12.24
C LEU A 237 10.39 -2.63 11.21
N PRO A 238 11.64 -2.13 11.22
CA PRO A 238 12.72 -2.71 10.42
C PRO A 238 12.89 -4.19 10.73
N TYR A 239 13.04 -5.02 9.70
CA TYR A 239 13.15 -6.47 9.89
C TYR A 239 14.33 -6.84 10.80
N ALA A 240 15.44 -6.09 10.73
CA ALA A 240 16.60 -6.30 11.61
C ALA A 240 16.30 -6.16 13.11
N LEU A 241 15.24 -5.43 13.47
CA LEU A 241 14.84 -5.21 14.86
C LEU A 241 13.80 -6.22 15.37
N LEU A 242 13.22 -7.05 14.51
CA LEU A 242 12.22 -8.06 14.90
C LEU A 242 12.72 -9.06 15.95
N PRO A 243 14.01 -9.45 15.98
CA PRO A 243 14.53 -10.30 17.05
C PRO A 243 14.32 -9.76 18.47
N LEU A 244 14.16 -8.44 18.65
CA LEU A 244 13.89 -7.80 19.94
C LEU A 244 12.50 -8.15 20.51
N PHE A 245 11.58 -8.63 19.67
CA PHE A 245 10.18 -8.88 20.01
C PHE A 245 9.81 -10.38 19.96
N LYS A 246 10.81 -11.26 20.17
CA LYS A 246 10.61 -12.73 20.14
C LYS A 246 10.09 -13.31 21.45
N ASP A 247 10.13 -12.57 22.56
CA ASP A 247 9.56 -13.03 23.83
C ASP A 247 8.03 -13.08 23.72
N SER A 248 7.50 -14.28 23.58
CA SER A 248 6.06 -14.53 23.41
C SER A 248 5.24 -14.24 24.67
N ALA A 249 5.86 -14.09 25.84
CA ALA A 249 5.17 -13.63 27.05
C ALA A 249 4.88 -12.13 27.00
N ALA A 250 5.74 -11.34 26.36
CA ALA A 250 5.61 -9.90 26.24
C ALA A 250 4.98 -9.44 24.93
N TYR A 251 5.27 -10.13 23.82
CA TYR A 251 4.90 -9.69 22.48
C TYR A 251 4.28 -10.82 21.64
N LYS A 252 3.49 -10.42 20.65
CA LYS A 252 3.02 -11.31 19.58
C LYS A 252 3.06 -10.58 18.24
N THR A 253 3.11 -11.36 17.17
CA THR A 253 3.16 -10.87 15.80
C THR A 253 1.97 -11.39 15.02
N SER A 254 1.30 -10.51 14.28
CA SER A 254 0.37 -10.90 13.22
C SER A 254 1.00 -10.59 11.88
N SER A 255 1.01 -11.58 10.97
CA SER A 255 1.64 -11.43 9.66
C SER A 255 0.81 -12.10 8.58
N THR A 256 0.72 -11.50 7.40
CA THR A 256 0.02 -12.03 6.24
C THR A 256 0.75 -11.69 4.94
N ASP A 257 0.59 -12.55 3.92
CA ASP A 257 1.10 -12.30 2.58
C ASP A 257 0.29 -11.19 1.91
N THR A 258 0.98 -10.27 1.23
CA THR A 258 0.35 -9.15 0.52
C THR A 258 0.78 -9.11 -0.94
N SER A 259 0.06 -8.36 -1.77
CA SER A 259 0.48 -8.06 -3.13
C SER A 259 1.50 -6.91 -3.22
N ARG A 260 2.10 -6.49 -2.10
CA ARG A 260 3.20 -5.52 -2.10
C ARG A 260 4.46 -6.18 -2.62
N THR A 261 4.95 -5.67 -3.75
CA THR A 261 6.05 -6.27 -4.50
C THR A 261 7.18 -5.27 -4.67
N PHE A 262 8.42 -5.70 -4.39
CA PHE A 262 9.60 -5.00 -4.86
C PHE A 262 9.81 -5.34 -6.33
N LEU A 263 9.72 -4.34 -7.18
CA LEU A 263 9.91 -4.48 -8.61
C LEU A 263 10.88 -3.43 -9.15
N ALA A 264 11.62 -3.80 -10.19
CA ALA A 264 12.46 -2.91 -10.95
C ALA A 264 11.90 -2.73 -12.36
N ALA A 265 11.62 -1.47 -12.74
CA ALA A 265 11.27 -1.08 -14.08
C ALA A 265 12.56 -0.78 -14.86
N PHE A 266 12.64 -1.21 -16.11
CA PHE A 266 13.71 -0.86 -17.05
C PHE A 266 13.31 0.37 -17.86
N ASN A 267 14.27 1.26 -18.11
CA ASN A 267 14.09 2.38 -19.01
C ASN A 267 14.36 1.93 -20.46
N PHE A 268 13.31 1.72 -21.24
CA PHE A 268 13.42 1.29 -22.64
C PHE A 268 13.99 2.37 -23.57
N ASN A 269 14.22 3.59 -23.08
CA ASN A 269 14.99 4.59 -23.84
C ASN A 269 16.51 4.39 -23.70
N THR A 270 16.98 3.59 -22.73
CA THR A 270 18.39 3.23 -22.58
C THR A 270 18.76 2.21 -23.66
N PRO A 271 19.72 2.51 -24.58
CA PRO A 271 20.00 1.64 -25.73
C PRO A 271 20.32 0.19 -25.36
N ALA A 272 21.13 -0.03 -24.31
CA ALA A 272 21.47 -1.38 -23.86
C ALA A 272 20.25 -2.17 -23.38
N LEU A 273 19.26 -1.49 -22.78
CA LEU A 273 18.06 -2.11 -22.23
C LEU A 273 16.95 -2.36 -23.28
N GLN A 274 17.13 -1.94 -24.52
CA GLN A 274 16.26 -2.32 -25.63
C GLN A 274 16.46 -3.80 -26.02
N ASP A 275 17.68 -4.32 -25.83
CA ASP A 275 17.98 -5.73 -26.05
C ASP A 275 17.42 -6.60 -24.91
N GLU A 276 16.50 -7.52 -25.25
CA GLU A 276 15.90 -8.45 -24.29
C GLU A 276 16.95 -9.31 -23.58
N ARG A 277 18.04 -9.69 -24.26
CA ARG A 277 19.10 -10.52 -23.70
C ARG A 277 19.82 -9.81 -22.55
N VAL A 278 20.04 -8.49 -22.68
CA VAL A 278 20.62 -7.66 -21.62
C VAL A 278 19.67 -7.59 -20.41
N ARG A 279 18.36 -7.32 -20.63
CA ARG A 279 17.39 -7.31 -19.53
C ARG A 279 17.28 -8.68 -18.86
N ARG A 280 17.25 -9.77 -19.64
CA ARG A 280 17.24 -11.14 -19.14
C ARG A 280 18.49 -11.48 -18.35
N ALA A 281 19.68 -11.03 -18.80
CA ALA A 281 20.92 -11.17 -18.06
C ALA A 281 20.84 -10.48 -16.68
N ILE A 282 20.32 -9.25 -16.64
CA ILE A 282 20.09 -8.53 -15.37
C ILE A 282 19.16 -9.33 -14.45
N VAL A 283 17.98 -9.76 -14.93
CA VAL A 283 17.02 -10.53 -14.13
C VAL A 283 17.64 -11.83 -13.62
N THR A 284 18.41 -12.53 -14.45
CA THR A 284 19.07 -13.81 -14.11
C THR A 284 20.24 -13.61 -13.14
N SER A 285 20.79 -12.40 -13.04
CA SER A 285 21.87 -12.04 -12.11
C SER A 285 21.36 -11.75 -10.69
N LEU A 286 20.05 -11.56 -10.47
CA LEU A 286 19.52 -11.17 -9.16
C LEU A 286 19.20 -12.40 -8.28
N ASP A 287 19.93 -12.56 -7.16
CA ASP A 287 19.68 -13.62 -6.18
C ASP A 287 18.51 -13.26 -5.24
N LYS A 288 17.33 -13.37 -5.79
CA LYS A 288 16.07 -13.01 -5.13
C LYS A 288 15.77 -13.88 -3.90
N GLU A 289 16.15 -15.14 -3.95
CA GLU A 289 15.97 -16.08 -2.83
C GLU A 289 16.83 -15.69 -1.63
N THR A 290 18.10 -15.38 -1.86
CA THR A 290 18.98 -14.88 -0.79
C THR A 290 18.52 -13.53 -0.26
N PHE A 291 18.06 -12.63 -1.12
CA PHE A 291 17.49 -11.35 -0.66
C PHE A 291 16.28 -11.57 0.26
N ALA A 292 15.31 -12.38 -0.13
CA ALA A 292 14.12 -12.67 0.67
C ALA A 292 14.47 -13.35 2.00
N ARG A 293 15.41 -14.28 1.99
CA ARG A 293 15.81 -15.04 3.19
C ARG A 293 16.67 -14.22 4.13
N VAL A 294 17.63 -13.45 3.64
CA VAL A 294 18.66 -12.78 4.45
C VAL A 294 18.26 -11.34 4.76
N GLN A 295 18.06 -10.49 3.74
CA GLN A 295 17.78 -9.08 3.96
C GLN A 295 16.34 -8.84 4.47
N LEU A 296 15.37 -9.59 3.95
CA LEU A 296 14.00 -9.53 4.46
C LEU A 296 13.76 -10.46 5.67
N MET A 297 14.79 -11.22 6.10
CA MET A 297 14.71 -12.13 7.24
C MET A 297 13.50 -13.10 7.18
N GLY A 298 13.09 -13.52 5.97
CA GLY A 298 11.92 -14.36 5.73
C GLY A 298 10.57 -13.64 5.76
N ASN A 299 10.56 -12.30 5.88
CA ASN A 299 9.34 -11.50 5.83
C ASN A 299 8.93 -11.12 4.40
N GLY A 300 9.34 -11.92 3.44
CA GLY A 300 8.98 -11.86 2.04
C GLY A 300 9.36 -13.15 1.35
N ILE A 301 8.86 -13.34 0.14
CA ILE A 301 9.19 -14.46 -0.73
C ILE A 301 9.73 -13.94 -2.07
N ALA A 302 10.66 -14.70 -2.69
CA ALA A 302 11.16 -14.36 -4.01
C ALA A 302 10.02 -14.30 -5.03
N ALA A 303 9.95 -13.23 -5.82
CA ALA A 303 8.87 -13.01 -6.76
C ALA A 303 9.14 -13.70 -8.11
N ALA A 304 8.19 -14.50 -8.56
CA ALA A 304 8.20 -15.09 -9.91
C ALA A 304 7.60 -14.14 -10.96
N GLY A 305 6.76 -13.20 -10.54
CA GLY A 305 6.05 -12.26 -11.41
C GLY A 305 5.40 -11.14 -10.61
N PRO A 306 4.44 -10.41 -11.18
CA PRO A 306 3.83 -9.27 -10.52
C PRO A 306 2.98 -9.62 -9.29
N PHE A 307 2.47 -10.85 -9.18
CA PHE A 307 1.50 -11.23 -8.15
C PHE A 307 2.00 -12.38 -7.28
N PRO A 308 1.74 -12.34 -5.97
CA PRO A 308 2.13 -13.41 -5.04
C PRO A 308 1.31 -14.70 -5.25
N PRO A 309 1.82 -15.84 -4.79
CA PRO A 309 1.21 -17.15 -5.06
C PRO A 309 -0.14 -17.39 -4.35
N ASN A 310 -0.48 -16.60 -3.34
CA ASN A 310 -1.77 -16.67 -2.65
C ASN A 310 -2.93 -16.08 -3.46
N LEU A 311 -2.66 -15.37 -4.56
CA LEU A 311 -3.70 -14.86 -5.46
C LEU A 311 -3.97 -15.85 -6.61
N PRO A 312 -5.23 -15.99 -7.08
CA PRO A 312 -5.62 -16.98 -8.11
C PRO A 312 -4.85 -16.85 -9.45
N PHE A 313 -4.39 -15.64 -9.75
CA PHE A 313 -3.66 -15.29 -10.98
C PHE A 313 -2.15 -15.13 -10.76
N GLY A 314 -1.63 -15.40 -9.54
CA GLY A 314 -0.22 -15.32 -9.19
C GLY A 314 0.52 -16.66 -9.21
N GLY A 315 1.76 -16.62 -8.77
CA GLY A 315 2.57 -17.77 -8.38
C GLY A 315 2.77 -18.86 -9.42
N ALA A 316 2.17 -20.01 -9.20
CA ALA A 316 2.43 -21.26 -9.92
C ALA A 316 2.23 -21.22 -11.46
N LYS A 317 1.65 -20.16 -11.98
CA LYS A 317 1.38 -20.00 -13.43
C LYS A 317 2.46 -19.19 -14.15
N VAL A 318 3.45 -18.66 -13.43
CA VAL A 318 4.52 -17.79 -13.94
C VAL A 318 5.85 -18.26 -13.38
N HIS A 319 6.86 -18.41 -14.25
CA HIS A 319 8.19 -18.89 -13.88
C HIS A 319 9.25 -17.84 -14.24
N ALA A 320 9.82 -17.20 -13.24
CA ALA A 320 10.96 -16.29 -13.45
C ALA A 320 12.25 -17.08 -13.71
N PRO A 321 13.21 -16.50 -14.43
CA PRO A 321 14.56 -17.05 -14.52
C PRO A 321 15.17 -17.24 -13.11
N ALA A 322 15.77 -18.40 -12.86
CA ALA A 322 16.53 -18.64 -11.64
C ALA A 322 17.82 -17.82 -11.66
N TYR A 323 18.36 -17.51 -10.47
CA TYR A 323 19.67 -16.91 -10.32
C TYR A 323 20.74 -17.80 -10.94
N ASN A 324 21.44 -17.27 -11.96
CA ASN A 324 22.51 -17.97 -12.67
C ASN A 324 23.48 -16.97 -13.32
N PRO A 325 24.53 -16.54 -12.61
CA PRO A 325 25.50 -15.58 -13.14
C PRO A 325 26.23 -16.06 -14.40
N GLN A 326 26.40 -17.37 -14.56
CA GLN A 326 27.06 -17.93 -15.75
C GLN A 326 26.17 -17.76 -17.00
N SER A 327 24.88 -18.08 -16.87
CA SER A 327 23.90 -17.85 -17.94
C SER A 327 23.76 -16.36 -18.28
N ALA A 328 23.81 -15.48 -17.25
CA ALA A 328 23.77 -14.04 -17.45
C ALA A 328 24.96 -13.53 -18.29
N ARG A 329 26.18 -13.98 -17.98
CA ARG A 329 27.39 -13.66 -18.79
C ARG A 329 27.27 -14.16 -20.24
N GLN A 330 26.70 -15.34 -20.43
CA GLN A 330 26.47 -15.86 -21.77
C GLN A 330 25.51 -14.98 -22.57
N LEU A 331 24.37 -14.57 -21.96
CA LEU A 331 23.40 -13.67 -22.58
C LEU A 331 24.01 -12.31 -22.94
N LEU A 332 24.88 -11.76 -22.10
CA LEU A 332 25.61 -10.54 -22.38
C LEU A 332 26.54 -10.71 -23.58
N ALA A 333 27.30 -11.80 -23.61
CA ALA A 333 28.21 -12.11 -24.75
C ALA A 333 27.41 -12.28 -26.05
N GLU A 334 26.27 -12.98 -26.04
CA GLU A 334 25.38 -13.09 -27.20
C GLU A 334 24.79 -11.73 -27.65
N ALA A 335 24.67 -10.76 -26.72
CA ALA A 335 24.26 -9.39 -27.02
C ALA A 335 25.44 -8.49 -27.48
N GLY A 336 26.65 -9.04 -27.53
CA GLY A 336 27.87 -8.36 -27.95
C GLY A 336 28.56 -7.57 -26.83
N TRP A 337 28.27 -7.89 -25.57
CA TRP A 337 28.92 -7.32 -24.38
C TRP A 337 29.92 -8.33 -23.81
N THR A 338 31.23 -8.02 -23.88
CA THR A 338 32.32 -8.89 -23.39
C THR A 338 33.38 -8.03 -22.71
N ASP A 339 34.05 -8.56 -21.69
CA ASP A 339 35.18 -7.89 -21.05
C ASP A 339 36.40 -7.98 -22.00
N THR A 340 36.72 -6.90 -22.71
CA THR A 340 37.76 -6.87 -23.73
C THR A 340 39.08 -6.32 -23.22
N ASP A 341 39.12 -5.58 -22.12
CA ASP A 341 40.31 -4.98 -21.53
C ASP A 341 40.74 -5.65 -20.20
N GLY A 342 39.96 -6.57 -19.68
CA GLY A 342 40.26 -7.36 -18.49
C GLY A 342 40.00 -6.62 -17.16
N ASP A 343 39.22 -5.53 -17.16
CA ASP A 343 38.90 -4.77 -15.94
C ASP A 343 37.77 -5.41 -15.07
N GLY A 344 37.19 -6.50 -15.58
CA GLY A 344 36.13 -7.25 -14.93
C GLY A 344 34.71 -6.75 -15.24
N TYR A 345 34.57 -5.77 -16.12
CA TYR A 345 33.31 -5.28 -16.64
C TYR A 345 33.16 -5.59 -18.11
N VAL A 346 31.95 -5.88 -18.55
CA VAL A 346 31.71 -6.11 -19.99
C VAL A 346 31.61 -4.77 -20.72
N ASP A 347 32.19 -4.71 -21.89
CA ASP A 347 32.15 -3.54 -22.75
C ASP A 347 31.67 -3.89 -24.17
N LYS A 348 31.25 -2.88 -24.92
CA LYS A 348 30.87 -2.92 -26.30
C LYS A 348 31.34 -1.65 -26.99
N ASP A 349 32.07 -1.79 -28.08
CA ASP A 349 32.69 -0.65 -28.80
C ASP A 349 33.56 0.23 -27.87
N GLY A 350 34.29 -0.39 -26.92
CA GLY A 350 35.13 0.27 -25.94
C GLY A 350 34.41 1.08 -24.87
N GLN A 351 33.11 0.83 -24.67
CA GLN A 351 32.30 1.47 -23.62
C GLN A 351 31.78 0.42 -22.65
N PRO A 352 32.06 0.55 -21.33
CA PRO A 352 31.58 -0.40 -20.35
C PRO A 352 30.04 -0.32 -20.17
N LEU A 353 29.40 -1.46 -19.89
CA LEU A 353 27.99 -1.51 -19.56
C LEU A 353 27.80 -0.95 -18.15
N THR A 354 27.51 0.36 -18.09
CA THR A 354 27.22 1.07 -16.84
C THR A 354 25.75 1.44 -16.79
N LEU A 355 25.06 1.04 -15.71
CA LEU A 355 23.63 1.29 -15.51
C LEU A 355 23.40 2.09 -14.22
N ARG A 356 22.46 3.04 -14.27
CA ARG A 356 22.06 3.88 -13.14
C ARG A 356 20.84 3.26 -12.47
N TRP A 357 21.00 2.86 -11.20
CA TRP A 357 19.92 2.28 -10.40
C TRP A 357 19.32 3.36 -9.49
N LEU A 358 18.12 3.79 -9.81
CA LEU A 358 17.35 4.76 -9.05
C LEU A 358 16.45 4.05 -8.04
N THR A 359 16.40 4.56 -6.82
CA THR A 359 15.44 4.15 -5.78
C THR A 359 15.23 5.28 -4.77
N TYR A 360 14.41 5.06 -3.73
CA TYR A 360 14.18 6.01 -2.65
C TYR A 360 14.55 5.40 -1.29
N SER A 361 14.83 6.27 -0.30
CA SER A 361 15.41 5.87 0.98
C SER A 361 14.40 5.66 2.10
N PHE A 362 13.19 6.21 2.01
CA PHE A 362 12.17 6.08 3.07
C PHE A 362 11.62 4.65 3.24
N ARG A 363 11.98 3.71 2.36
CA ARG A 363 11.89 2.26 2.57
C ARG A 363 13.29 1.69 2.65
N GLN A 364 13.73 1.35 3.85
CA GLN A 364 15.10 0.92 4.14
C GLN A 364 15.56 -0.30 3.34
N GLU A 365 14.64 -1.18 2.96
CA GLU A 365 14.95 -2.39 2.20
C GLU A 365 15.32 -2.09 0.73
N LEU A 366 14.90 -0.98 0.16
CA LEU A 366 15.21 -0.65 -1.24
C LEU A 366 16.67 -0.22 -1.47
N PRO A 367 17.31 0.62 -0.63
CA PRO A 367 18.76 0.82 -0.69
C PRO A 367 19.54 -0.48 -0.50
N LEU A 368 19.16 -1.34 0.45
CA LEU A 368 19.79 -2.64 0.65
C LEU A 368 19.67 -3.55 -0.58
N LEU A 369 18.52 -3.52 -1.27
CA LEU A 369 18.34 -4.21 -2.54
C LEU A 369 19.27 -3.67 -3.62
N ALA A 370 19.44 -2.36 -3.71
CA ALA A 370 20.33 -1.73 -4.69
C ALA A 370 21.80 -2.13 -4.46
N GLU A 371 22.26 -2.15 -3.20
CA GLU A 371 23.60 -2.62 -2.82
C GLU A 371 23.81 -4.10 -3.13
N ALA A 372 22.83 -4.95 -2.82
CA ALA A 372 22.87 -6.37 -3.17
C ALA A 372 22.92 -6.56 -4.70
N ALA A 373 22.08 -5.84 -5.44
CA ALA A 373 22.07 -5.87 -6.90
C ALA A 373 23.40 -5.41 -7.50
N GLN A 374 24.05 -4.38 -6.93
CA GLN A 374 25.38 -3.93 -7.36
C GLN A 374 26.42 -5.05 -7.23
N SER A 375 26.40 -5.78 -6.12
CA SER A 375 27.30 -6.92 -5.92
C SER A 375 27.04 -8.04 -6.93
N TRP A 376 25.79 -8.43 -7.13
CA TRP A 376 25.44 -9.50 -8.07
C TRP A 376 25.71 -9.14 -9.53
N LEU A 377 25.39 -7.92 -9.93
CA LEU A 377 25.62 -7.44 -11.31
C LEU A 377 27.11 -7.30 -11.60
N LYS A 378 27.93 -6.94 -10.61
CA LYS A 378 29.39 -6.93 -10.75
C LYS A 378 29.94 -8.32 -11.08
N GLU A 379 29.41 -9.39 -10.48
CA GLU A 379 29.81 -10.76 -10.78
C GLU A 379 29.56 -11.13 -12.24
N THR A 380 28.62 -10.48 -12.92
CA THR A 380 28.29 -10.70 -14.33
C THR A 380 28.96 -9.68 -15.27
N GLY A 381 29.74 -8.77 -14.71
CA GLY A 381 30.46 -7.76 -15.48
C GLY A 381 29.65 -6.49 -15.75
N ILE A 382 28.50 -6.28 -15.10
CA ILE A 382 27.70 -5.05 -15.23
C ILE A 382 28.10 -4.07 -14.13
N ARG A 383 28.46 -2.85 -14.50
CA ARG A 383 28.72 -1.75 -13.56
C ARG A 383 27.41 -1.09 -13.16
N LEU A 384 27.15 -0.97 -11.85
CA LEU A 384 25.93 -0.34 -11.34
C LEU A 384 26.27 0.90 -10.52
N GLU A 385 25.65 2.02 -10.86
CA GLU A 385 25.67 3.27 -10.10
C GLU A 385 24.36 3.44 -9.35
N ILE A 386 24.42 3.50 -8.00
CA ILE A 386 23.24 3.56 -7.15
C ILE A 386 22.90 5.01 -6.79
N ASN A 387 21.64 5.40 -6.94
CA ASN A 387 21.09 6.68 -6.53
C ASN A 387 19.86 6.49 -5.64
N PRO A 388 20.02 6.39 -4.30
CA PRO A 388 18.92 6.29 -3.35
C PRO A 388 18.49 7.70 -2.93
N THR A 389 17.52 8.29 -3.62
CA THR A 389 17.08 9.67 -3.39
C THR A 389 15.57 9.77 -3.22
N ASP A 390 15.11 10.55 -2.22
CA ASP A 390 13.69 10.84 -2.04
C ASP A 390 13.16 11.83 -3.09
N GLY A 391 14.06 12.51 -3.82
CA GLY A 391 13.75 13.31 -5.02
C GLY A 391 13.63 12.50 -6.31
N TYR A 392 13.40 11.19 -6.24
CA TYR A 392 13.39 10.26 -7.38
C TYR A 392 12.46 10.68 -8.53
N ALA A 393 11.34 11.36 -8.23
CA ALA A 393 10.39 11.81 -9.25
C ALA A 393 11.02 12.77 -10.28
N ASP A 394 11.99 13.59 -9.87
CA ASP A 394 12.71 14.49 -10.76
C ASP A 394 13.64 13.71 -11.72
N PHE A 395 14.32 12.68 -11.22
CA PHE A 395 15.14 11.81 -12.02
C PHE A 395 14.32 11.01 -13.04
N LEU A 396 13.16 10.48 -12.63
CA LEU A 396 12.22 9.82 -13.53
C LEU A 396 11.80 10.75 -14.68
N ARG A 397 11.41 11.98 -14.37
CA ARG A 397 10.96 12.97 -15.34
C ARG A 397 12.05 13.40 -16.32
N ARG A 398 13.32 13.51 -15.86
CA ARG A 398 14.46 13.86 -16.70
C ARG A 398 15.04 12.67 -17.46
N GLY A 399 14.60 11.42 -17.17
CA GLY A 399 15.16 10.21 -17.77
C GLY A 399 16.59 9.89 -17.29
N GLU A 400 17.02 10.40 -16.14
CA GLU A 400 18.36 10.22 -15.59
C GLU A 400 18.46 8.94 -14.75
N TRP A 401 18.02 7.83 -15.34
CA TRP A 401 18.00 6.50 -14.72
C TRP A 401 17.89 5.42 -15.80
N ASP A 402 18.29 4.19 -15.48
CA ASP A 402 18.21 3.03 -16.36
C ASP A 402 17.38 1.91 -15.73
N ILE A 403 17.49 1.72 -14.42
CA ILE A 403 16.67 0.80 -13.62
C ILE A 403 16.06 1.57 -12.46
N TYR A 404 14.73 1.48 -12.28
CA TYR A 404 14.04 2.10 -11.15
C TYR A 404 13.36 1.06 -10.28
N THR A 405 13.80 0.93 -9.02
CA THR A 405 13.16 0.02 -8.05
C THR A 405 12.20 0.75 -7.12
N LYS A 406 11.08 0.09 -6.88
CA LYS A 406 10.03 0.58 -5.99
C LYS A 406 9.29 -0.56 -5.28
N ALA A 407 8.64 -0.22 -4.17
CA ALA A 407 7.62 -1.05 -3.55
C ALA A 407 6.25 -0.66 -4.09
N PHE A 408 5.48 -1.59 -4.58
CA PHE A 408 4.15 -1.32 -5.13
C PHE A 408 3.16 -2.43 -4.77
N VAL A 409 1.92 -2.06 -4.41
CA VAL A 409 0.83 -3.02 -4.18
C VAL A 409 0.21 -3.35 -5.53
N THR A 410 0.51 -4.53 -6.05
CA THR A 410 0.16 -4.90 -7.44
C THR A 410 -1.32 -5.30 -7.61
N ALA A 411 -1.99 -5.71 -6.56
CA ALA A 411 -3.41 -6.06 -6.58
C ALA A 411 -4.18 -5.51 -5.37
N PRO A 412 -4.22 -4.17 -5.14
CA PRO A 412 -4.92 -3.58 -4.00
C PRO A 412 -6.44 -3.81 -4.06
N THR A 413 -6.96 -4.05 -5.25
CA THR A 413 -8.37 -4.30 -5.53
C THR A 413 -8.73 -5.79 -5.62
N GLY A 414 -7.82 -6.69 -5.21
CA GLY A 414 -8.03 -8.14 -5.33
C GLY A 414 -8.08 -8.65 -6.78
N ASP A 415 -7.78 -7.80 -7.77
CA ASP A 415 -7.78 -8.13 -9.21
C ASP A 415 -6.49 -7.67 -9.90
N ALA A 416 -6.04 -8.42 -10.89
CA ALA A 416 -4.81 -8.18 -11.64
C ALA A 416 -4.87 -6.93 -12.53
N GLN A 417 -6.06 -6.51 -12.95
CA GLN A 417 -6.25 -5.42 -13.90
C GLN A 417 -5.58 -4.13 -13.43
N TYR A 418 -5.63 -3.84 -12.13
CA TYR A 418 -5.06 -2.63 -11.55
C TYR A 418 -3.58 -2.46 -11.92
N TYR A 419 -2.76 -3.48 -11.71
CA TYR A 419 -1.33 -3.40 -12.05
C TYR A 419 -1.11 -3.18 -13.54
N PHE A 420 -1.81 -3.92 -14.37
CA PHE A 420 -1.62 -3.85 -15.80
C PHE A 420 -2.03 -2.51 -16.39
N THR A 421 -3.15 -1.94 -15.93
CA THR A 421 -3.63 -0.65 -16.44
C THR A 421 -2.85 0.54 -15.88
N THR A 422 -2.21 0.41 -14.72
CA THR A 422 -1.46 1.50 -14.10
C THR A 422 0.04 1.48 -14.41
N HIS A 423 0.63 0.32 -14.75
CA HIS A 423 2.09 0.15 -14.92
C HIS A 423 2.52 -0.36 -16.28
N VAL A 424 1.65 -1.08 -17.00
CA VAL A 424 2.06 -1.85 -18.18
C VAL A 424 1.57 -1.23 -19.49
N LEU A 425 0.35 -0.67 -19.52
CA LEU A 425 -0.13 0.03 -20.71
C LEU A 425 0.79 1.20 -21.04
N LYS A 426 1.03 1.46 -22.33
CA LYS A 426 1.90 2.51 -22.83
C LYS A 426 1.59 3.87 -22.20
N GLU A 427 0.33 4.25 -22.14
CA GLU A 427 -0.12 5.57 -21.64
C GLU A 427 -0.43 5.57 -20.14
N SER A 428 -0.02 4.53 -19.39
CA SER A 428 -0.31 4.47 -17.97
C SER A 428 0.62 5.36 -17.13
N ALA A 429 0.08 5.91 -16.04
CA ALA A 429 0.75 6.91 -15.20
C ALA A 429 2.09 6.45 -14.61
N TYR A 430 2.24 5.14 -14.37
CA TYR A 430 3.43 4.58 -13.72
C TYR A 430 4.31 3.75 -14.67
N ASN A 431 4.06 3.78 -15.99
CA ASN A 431 4.94 3.21 -17.00
C ASN A 431 6.11 4.16 -17.29
N SER A 432 6.90 4.48 -16.26
CA SER A 432 8.01 5.44 -16.37
C SER A 432 9.10 4.96 -17.35
N GLY A 433 9.18 3.65 -17.60
CA GLY A 433 10.20 3.04 -18.47
C GLY A 433 9.84 3.03 -19.95
N ASN A 434 8.66 3.49 -20.34
CA ASN A 434 8.17 3.43 -21.72
C ASN A 434 8.06 2.00 -22.30
N TYR A 435 7.76 1.02 -21.45
CA TYR A 435 7.46 -0.34 -21.93
C TYR A 435 6.28 -0.30 -22.90
N TYR A 436 6.42 -1.01 -24.02
CA TYR A 436 5.34 -1.19 -24.99
C TYR A 436 5.44 -2.57 -25.66
N ASN A 437 4.33 -3.29 -25.68
CA ASN A 437 4.19 -4.51 -26.45
C ASN A 437 2.71 -4.64 -26.90
N PRO A 438 2.42 -4.68 -28.21
CA PRO A 438 1.06 -4.66 -28.76
C PRO A 438 0.22 -5.87 -28.35
N ASP A 439 0.83 -7.05 -28.22
CA ASP A 439 0.11 -8.25 -27.79
C ASP A 439 -0.27 -8.16 -26.31
N THR A 440 0.62 -7.59 -25.48
CA THR A 440 0.33 -7.34 -24.06
C THR A 440 -0.81 -6.34 -23.91
N GLU A 441 -0.82 -5.27 -24.68
CA GLU A 441 -1.93 -4.31 -24.68
C GLU A 441 -3.25 -4.93 -25.12
N SER A 442 -3.23 -5.76 -26.16
CA SER A 442 -4.41 -6.49 -26.61
C SER A 442 -4.99 -7.40 -25.51
N LEU A 443 -4.12 -8.14 -24.80
CA LEU A 443 -4.56 -9.00 -23.68
C LEU A 443 -5.12 -8.17 -22.51
N ILE A 444 -4.52 -7.02 -22.19
CA ILE A 444 -5.04 -6.11 -21.15
C ILE A 444 -6.41 -5.55 -21.55
N GLY A 445 -6.61 -5.22 -22.82
CA GLY A 445 -7.91 -4.82 -23.37
C GLY A 445 -8.98 -5.89 -23.20
N GLN A 446 -8.64 -7.16 -23.48
CA GLN A 446 -9.53 -8.29 -23.26
C GLN A 446 -9.86 -8.48 -21.77
N LEU A 447 -8.86 -8.43 -20.89
CA LEU A 447 -9.05 -8.52 -19.44
C LEU A 447 -9.99 -7.42 -18.92
N SER A 448 -9.84 -6.21 -19.43
CA SER A 448 -10.61 -5.03 -18.98
C SER A 448 -12.11 -5.12 -19.31
N SER A 449 -12.52 -6.03 -20.19
CA SER A 449 -13.91 -6.23 -20.60
C SER A 449 -14.47 -7.62 -20.27
N GLU A 450 -13.68 -8.52 -19.68
CA GLU A 450 -14.08 -9.89 -19.36
C GLU A 450 -14.72 -9.96 -17.96
N PHE A 451 -15.94 -10.50 -17.85
CA PHE A 451 -16.69 -10.65 -16.59
C PHE A 451 -16.49 -12.02 -15.92
N ARG A 452 -16.08 -13.06 -16.65
CA ARG A 452 -15.93 -14.42 -16.10
C ARG A 452 -14.64 -14.52 -15.28
N PRO A 453 -14.69 -14.85 -13.97
CA PRO A 453 -13.53 -14.86 -13.08
C PRO A 453 -12.41 -15.81 -13.55
N GLU A 454 -12.78 -17.00 -14.05
CA GLU A 454 -11.81 -18.00 -14.54
C GLU A 454 -11.05 -17.46 -15.75
N LYS A 455 -11.76 -16.79 -16.68
CA LYS A 455 -11.15 -16.21 -17.87
C LYS A 455 -10.28 -15.01 -17.55
N ARG A 456 -10.69 -14.20 -16.58
CA ARG A 456 -9.84 -13.11 -16.04
C ARG A 456 -8.54 -13.67 -15.48
N THR A 457 -8.62 -14.75 -14.69
CA THR A 457 -7.44 -15.45 -14.13
C THR A 457 -6.50 -15.96 -15.24
N GLU A 458 -7.04 -16.55 -16.30
CA GLU A 458 -6.26 -17.02 -17.45
C GLU A 458 -5.55 -15.88 -18.19
N LEU A 459 -6.28 -14.78 -18.46
CA LEU A 459 -5.76 -13.60 -19.13
C LEU A 459 -4.66 -12.93 -18.28
N ALA A 460 -4.89 -12.77 -16.98
CA ALA A 460 -3.91 -12.23 -16.06
C ALA A 460 -2.62 -13.05 -16.01
N ALA A 461 -2.73 -14.38 -15.98
CA ALA A 461 -1.58 -15.28 -16.04
C ALA A 461 -0.87 -15.19 -17.39
N ALA A 462 -1.60 -15.07 -18.51
CA ALA A 462 -1.00 -14.91 -19.83
C ALA A 462 -0.23 -13.59 -19.97
N ILE A 463 -0.79 -12.48 -19.47
CA ILE A 463 -0.09 -11.18 -19.44
C ILE A 463 1.16 -11.28 -18.58
N SER A 464 1.04 -11.83 -17.36
CA SER A 464 2.18 -11.99 -16.44
C SER A 464 3.32 -12.80 -17.06
N ARG A 465 3.00 -13.92 -17.76
CA ARG A 465 4.01 -14.71 -18.51
C ARG A 465 4.70 -13.86 -19.57
N LYS A 466 3.95 -13.11 -20.39
CA LYS A 466 4.57 -12.25 -21.41
C LYS A 466 5.53 -11.22 -20.80
N LEU A 467 5.18 -10.62 -19.67
CA LEU A 467 6.03 -9.66 -18.97
C LEU A 467 7.31 -10.31 -18.43
N VAL A 468 7.20 -11.51 -17.86
CA VAL A 468 8.34 -12.25 -17.29
C VAL A 468 9.23 -12.83 -18.39
N ASP A 469 8.65 -13.49 -19.39
CA ASP A 469 9.39 -14.12 -20.50
C ASP A 469 10.15 -13.08 -21.32
N GLY A 470 9.58 -11.89 -21.56
CA GLY A 470 10.23 -10.77 -22.23
C GLY A 470 11.12 -9.90 -21.32
N SER A 471 11.29 -10.30 -20.06
CA SER A 471 12.04 -9.52 -19.06
C SER A 471 11.68 -8.04 -19.08
N ALA A 472 10.37 -7.75 -19.14
CA ALA A 472 9.86 -6.38 -19.20
C ALA A 472 10.08 -5.61 -17.88
N PHE A 473 10.07 -6.34 -16.77
CA PHE A 473 10.36 -5.88 -15.41
C PHE A 473 11.17 -6.95 -14.68
N ALA A 474 11.90 -6.56 -13.64
CA ALA A 474 12.44 -7.51 -12.67
C ALA A 474 11.53 -7.49 -11.43
N TYR A 475 10.88 -8.62 -11.12
CA TYR A 475 10.12 -8.81 -9.88
C TYR A 475 11.04 -9.47 -8.86
N ILE A 476 11.23 -8.84 -7.70
CA ILE A 476 12.28 -9.25 -6.76
C ILE A 476 11.68 -10.02 -5.56
N ALA A 477 10.77 -9.41 -4.84
CA ALA A 477 10.15 -10.04 -3.68
C ALA A 477 8.71 -9.58 -3.48
N HIS A 478 7.85 -10.48 -3.02
CA HIS A 478 6.55 -10.15 -2.44
C HIS A 478 6.71 -10.03 -0.93
N LEU A 479 6.19 -8.94 -0.35
CA LEU A 479 6.37 -8.63 1.06
C LEU A 479 5.18 -9.12 1.88
N LYS A 480 5.45 -9.48 3.13
CA LYS A 480 4.42 -9.66 4.14
C LYS A 480 4.09 -8.34 4.80
N MET A 481 2.83 -8.14 5.13
CA MET A 481 2.45 -7.18 6.15
C MET A 481 2.67 -7.79 7.52
N MET A 482 3.18 -7.00 8.45
CA MET A 482 3.45 -7.45 9.80
C MET A 482 3.11 -6.37 10.82
N LEU A 483 2.39 -6.80 11.85
CA LEU A 483 2.08 -6.02 13.04
C LEU A 483 2.76 -6.72 14.23
N VAL A 484 3.54 -5.96 15.01
CA VAL A 484 4.12 -6.43 16.27
C VAL A 484 3.40 -5.71 17.41
N MET A 485 2.95 -6.44 18.41
CA MET A 485 2.15 -5.88 19.49
C MET A 485 2.44 -6.56 20.83
N LYS A 486 2.09 -5.91 21.92
CA LYS A 486 2.08 -6.52 23.26
C LYS A 486 1.18 -7.77 23.27
N SER A 487 1.51 -8.77 24.05
CA SER A 487 0.73 -10.01 24.16
C SER A 487 -0.72 -9.79 24.63
N THR A 488 -0.97 -8.71 25.39
CA THR A 488 -2.27 -8.30 25.92
C THR A 488 -3.23 -7.74 24.85
N VAL A 489 -2.73 -7.29 23.69
CA VAL A 489 -3.58 -6.76 22.61
C VAL A 489 -4.37 -7.89 21.95
N GLN A 490 -5.68 -7.76 21.77
CA GLN A 490 -6.56 -8.72 21.09
C GLN A 490 -7.31 -8.04 19.94
N GLY A 491 -7.69 -8.80 18.90
CA GLY A 491 -8.49 -8.29 17.80
C GLY A 491 -7.78 -7.31 16.86
N PHE A 492 -6.42 -7.24 16.92
CA PHE A 492 -5.59 -6.45 16.02
C PHE A 492 -4.78 -7.39 15.13
N ALA A 493 -5.09 -7.43 13.85
CA ALA A 493 -4.53 -8.41 12.91
C ALA A 493 -4.16 -7.79 11.57
N ALA A 494 -3.07 -8.30 10.96
CA ALA A 494 -2.69 -7.96 9.61
C ALA A 494 -3.70 -8.54 8.61
N HIS A 495 -4.08 -7.75 7.60
CA HIS A 495 -4.96 -8.17 6.51
C HIS A 495 -4.22 -8.01 5.16
N PRO A 496 -4.46 -8.87 4.15
CA PRO A 496 -3.76 -8.81 2.86
C PRO A 496 -3.85 -7.48 2.11
N CYS A 497 -4.94 -6.73 2.29
CA CYS A 497 -5.10 -5.40 1.67
C CYS A 497 -4.60 -4.23 2.52
N ASP A 498 -4.23 -4.45 3.80
CA ASP A 498 -3.72 -3.40 4.69
C ASP A 498 -4.78 -2.33 5.06
N TYR A 499 -6.08 -2.71 5.10
CA TYR A 499 -7.17 -1.74 5.31
C TYR A 499 -7.89 -1.87 6.66
N TYR A 500 -8.01 -3.07 7.23
CA TYR A 500 -8.95 -3.37 8.32
C TYR A 500 -8.24 -3.66 9.64
N GLU A 501 -7.34 -2.78 10.07
CA GLU A 501 -6.52 -3.01 11.27
C GLU A 501 -7.29 -2.77 12.57
N VAL A 502 -8.00 -1.65 12.63
CA VAL A 502 -8.78 -1.24 13.81
C VAL A 502 -10.24 -1.61 13.63
N THR A 503 -10.73 -2.48 14.50
CA THR A 503 -12.12 -2.97 14.48
C THR A 503 -12.76 -2.83 15.86
N LYS A 504 -14.09 -3.05 15.96
CA LYS A 504 -14.80 -3.06 17.24
C LYS A 504 -14.27 -4.12 18.23
N ASP A 505 -13.61 -5.17 17.72
CA ASP A 505 -13.12 -6.30 18.51
C ASP A 505 -11.71 -6.08 19.08
N LEU A 506 -11.05 -4.97 18.73
CA LEU A 506 -9.78 -4.55 19.31
C LEU A 506 -9.96 -4.34 20.82
N SER A 507 -9.13 -5.02 21.63
CA SER A 507 -9.08 -4.83 23.08
C SER A 507 -7.67 -4.95 23.63
N ILE A 508 -7.48 -4.40 24.82
CA ILE A 508 -6.27 -4.55 25.65
C ILE A 508 -6.73 -5.16 26.96
N ASP A 509 -6.16 -6.32 27.32
CA ASP A 509 -6.46 -7.05 28.55
C ASP A 509 -5.48 -6.72 29.69
#